data_03569d13032467ec895d79db244d32e4
#
_entry.id   03569d13032467ec895d79db244d32e4
#
_cell.length_a   1.000
_cell.length_b   1.000
_cell.length_c   1.000
_cell.angle_alpha   90.00
_cell.angle_beta   90.00
_cell.angle_gamma   90.00
#
_symmetry.space_group_name_H-M   'P 1'
#
loop_
_entity.id
_entity.type
_entity.pdbx_description
1 polymer ?
#
loop_
_entity_poly.entity_id
_entity_poly.type
_entity_poly.pdbx_seq_one_letter_code
_entity_poly.pdbx_strand_id
1 'polypeptide(L)'
;MSKYSVKDHLEEGKTQQDKDIKKREGTQPKKYHSGLSKSTKEKRDAHFKKGSKMDDDNPEAYKKAPGDAKAKTKESKYTKKYKEKFGESVEMITEDPDKALQKKSKDSGISLSILKQVYKRGVAAWKTGHRPGTTPQQWGLARVNSFIVGGKTRTTADADLWKKHKGK
;
A
#
# COMPACT_ATOMS: atom_id res chain seq x y z
N MET A 1 11.51 -12.58 -22.05
CA MET A 1 10.42 -11.72 -22.54
C MET A 1 9.22 -11.88 -21.63
N SER A 2 8.88 -10.84 -20.90
CA SER A 2 7.72 -10.85 -19.98
C SER A 2 6.43 -10.82 -20.79
N LYS A 3 5.66 -11.89 -20.74
CA LYS A 3 4.29 -11.93 -21.27
C LYS A 3 3.35 -11.14 -20.35
N TYR A 4 3.49 -9.84 -20.31
CA TYR A 4 2.42 -8.98 -19.79
C TYR A 4 1.40 -8.78 -20.91
N SER A 5 0.29 -9.49 -20.80
CA SER A 5 -0.84 -9.32 -21.69
C SER A 5 -1.44 -7.92 -21.49
N VAL A 6 -1.83 -7.27 -22.58
CA VAL A 6 -2.62 -6.02 -22.54
C VAL A 6 -3.90 -6.19 -21.71
N LYS A 7 -4.43 -7.42 -21.60
CA LYS A 7 -5.55 -7.80 -20.74
C LYS A 7 -5.23 -7.59 -19.24
N ASP A 8 -4.02 -7.96 -18.79
CA ASP A 8 -3.62 -7.77 -17.38
C ASP A 8 -3.51 -6.27 -17.02
N HIS A 9 -3.18 -5.43 -18.00
CA HIS A 9 -3.12 -3.97 -17.83
C HIS A 9 -4.50 -3.33 -17.77
N LEU A 10 -5.48 -3.86 -18.50
CA LEU A 10 -6.86 -3.38 -18.49
C LEU A 10 -7.63 -3.88 -17.25
N GLU A 11 -7.30 -5.07 -16.73
CA GLU A 11 -7.90 -5.59 -15.49
C GLU A 11 -7.32 -4.93 -14.22
N GLU A 12 -6.08 -4.45 -14.25
CA GLU A 12 -5.52 -3.62 -13.16
C GLU A 12 -6.25 -2.27 -12.98
N GLY A 13 -7.00 -1.82 -13.99
CA GLY A 13 -7.77 -0.56 -13.95
C GLY A 13 -9.10 -0.65 -13.19
N LYS A 14 -9.69 -1.84 -13.06
CA LYS A 14 -10.96 -2.04 -12.35
C LYS A 14 -10.72 -2.75 -11.04
N THR A 15 -10.70 -2.00 -9.95
CA THR A 15 -10.67 -2.57 -8.60
C THR A 15 -11.96 -3.36 -8.38
N GLN A 16 -11.84 -4.70 -8.23
CA GLN A 16 -13.00 -5.54 -7.89
C GLN A 16 -13.46 -5.19 -6.47
N GLN A 17 -14.74 -4.81 -6.37
CA GLN A 17 -15.38 -4.55 -5.10
C GLN A 17 -15.83 -5.85 -4.42
N ASP A 18 -15.81 -5.88 -3.09
CA ASP A 18 -16.33 -7.03 -2.35
C ASP A 18 -17.86 -7.06 -2.45
N LYS A 19 -18.43 -8.23 -2.79
CA LYS A 19 -19.88 -8.43 -2.99
C LYS A 19 -20.71 -8.22 -1.73
N ASP A 20 -20.11 -8.44 -0.56
CA ASP A 20 -20.79 -8.29 0.74
C ASP A 20 -20.81 -6.82 1.22
N ILE A 21 -20.05 -5.95 0.56
CA ILE A 21 -20.00 -4.51 0.83
C ILE A 21 -20.90 -3.81 -0.18
N LYS A 22 -21.93 -3.11 0.29
CA LYS A 22 -22.87 -2.38 -0.56
C LYS A 22 -22.13 -1.38 -1.45
N LYS A 23 -22.51 -1.31 -2.73
CA LYS A 23 -22.03 -0.30 -3.67
C LYS A 23 -22.36 1.10 -3.15
N ARG A 24 -21.36 1.79 -2.65
CA ARG A 24 -21.44 3.20 -2.23
C ARG A 24 -20.22 3.91 -2.75
N GLU A 25 -20.27 5.21 -2.87
CA GLU A 25 -19.08 6.03 -3.03
C GLU A 25 -18.08 5.69 -1.93
N GLY A 26 -16.84 5.35 -2.30
CA GLY A 26 -15.81 4.91 -1.35
C GLY A 26 -15.86 3.43 -0.94
N THR A 27 -16.51 2.56 -1.73
CA THR A 27 -16.47 1.09 -1.49
C THR A 27 -15.03 0.56 -1.51
N GLN A 28 -14.70 -0.29 -0.55
CA GLN A 28 -13.35 -0.84 -0.43
C GLN A 28 -13.13 -2.05 -1.36
N PRO A 29 -11.93 -2.19 -1.95
CA PRO A 29 -11.62 -3.31 -2.83
C PRO A 29 -11.77 -4.68 -2.14
N LYS A 30 -12.20 -5.69 -2.90
CA LYS A 30 -12.32 -7.08 -2.43
C LYS A 30 -11.09 -7.58 -1.67
N LYS A 31 -9.89 -7.21 -2.11
CA LYS A 31 -8.63 -7.59 -1.45
C LYS A 31 -8.49 -7.08 -0.01
N TYR A 32 -9.22 -6.03 0.36
CA TYR A 32 -9.19 -5.47 1.72
C TYR A 32 -10.13 -6.21 2.70
N HIS A 33 -10.99 -7.07 2.18
CA HIS A 33 -11.95 -7.86 2.92
C HIS A 33 -11.77 -9.38 2.75
N SER A 34 -10.71 -9.80 2.05
CA SER A 34 -10.48 -11.20 1.69
C SER A 34 -10.36 -12.11 2.91
N GLY A 35 -11.11 -13.23 2.90
CA GLY A 35 -11.05 -14.25 3.96
C GLY A 35 -11.81 -13.90 5.23
N LEU A 36 -12.57 -12.80 5.25
CA LEU A 36 -13.33 -12.36 6.43
C LEU A 36 -14.83 -12.73 6.30
N SER A 37 -15.49 -12.93 7.45
CA SER A 37 -16.94 -13.11 7.50
C SER A 37 -17.68 -11.84 7.10
N LYS A 38 -18.93 -11.96 6.64
CA LYS A 38 -19.75 -10.81 6.24
C LYS A 38 -19.86 -9.76 7.33
N SER A 39 -20.13 -10.16 8.58
CA SER A 39 -20.25 -9.21 9.69
C SER A 39 -18.93 -8.47 9.99
N THR A 40 -17.78 -9.18 9.87
CA THR A 40 -16.46 -8.54 10.01
C THR A 40 -16.17 -7.57 8.88
N LYS A 41 -16.55 -7.89 7.64
CA LYS A 41 -16.43 -6.99 6.48
C LYS A 41 -17.20 -5.70 6.69
N GLU A 42 -18.44 -5.76 7.18
CA GLU A 42 -19.28 -4.60 7.47
C GLU A 42 -18.66 -3.68 8.54
N LYS A 43 -18.18 -4.27 9.64
CA LYS A 43 -17.46 -3.55 10.70
C LYS A 43 -16.17 -2.90 10.19
N ARG A 44 -15.44 -3.60 9.32
CA ARG A 44 -14.22 -3.12 8.70
C ARG A 44 -14.50 -1.95 7.75
N ASP A 45 -15.54 -2.04 6.93
CA ASP A 45 -15.95 -0.95 6.05
C ASP A 45 -16.32 0.32 6.84
N ALA A 46 -17.06 0.17 7.93
CA ALA A 46 -17.39 1.29 8.84
C ALA A 46 -16.13 1.90 9.48
N HIS A 47 -15.17 1.05 9.89
CA HIS A 47 -13.88 1.49 10.44
C HIS A 47 -13.09 2.35 9.44
N PHE A 48 -12.98 1.92 8.18
CA PHE A 48 -12.31 2.69 7.14
C PHE A 48 -13.02 4.01 6.80
N LYS A 49 -14.33 4.03 6.78
CA LYS A 49 -15.12 5.27 6.61
C LYS A 49 -14.84 6.28 7.73
N LYS A 50 -14.75 5.80 8.97
CA LYS A 50 -14.36 6.64 10.09
C LYS A 50 -12.93 7.12 9.95
N GLY A 51 -12.00 6.21 9.65
CA GLY A 51 -10.56 6.52 9.47
C GLY A 51 -10.29 7.53 8.35
N SER A 52 -11.04 7.47 7.25
CA SER A 52 -10.90 8.41 6.12
C SER A 52 -11.23 9.87 6.47
N LYS A 53 -11.97 10.09 7.55
CA LYS A 53 -12.34 11.44 8.04
C LYS A 53 -11.41 11.96 9.13
N MET A 54 -10.47 11.14 9.60
CA MET A 54 -9.50 11.52 10.62
C MET A 54 -8.26 12.13 9.97
N ASP A 55 -7.63 13.06 10.67
CA ASP A 55 -6.35 13.65 10.27
C ASP A 55 -5.23 12.61 10.24
N ASP A 56 -4.20 12.85 9.42
CA ASP A 56 -3.10 11.91 9.21
C ASP A 56 -2.20 11.74 10.45
N ASP A 57 -2.22 12.70 11.36
CA ASP A 57 -1.48 12.69 12.63
C ASP A 57 -2.29 12.17 13.82
N ASN A 58 -3.57 11.85 13.62
CA ASN A 58 -4.43 11.34 14.68
C ASN A 58 -4.11 9.86 14.98
N PRO A 59 -3.60 9.50 16.18
CA PRO A 59 -3.23 8.14 16.53
C PRO A 59 -4.42 7.15 16.50
N GLU A 60 -5.65 7.63 16.72
CA GLU A 60 -6.86 6.80 16.64
C GLU A 60 -7.11 6.25 15.21
N ALA A 61 -6.64 6.97 14.19
CA ALA A 61 -6.76 6.55 12.80
C ALA A 61 -5.94 5.28 12.47
N TYR A 62 -4.92 4.99 13.28
CA TYR A 62 -3.99 3.89 13.07
C TYR A 62 -4.23 2.68 13.99
N LYS A 63 -5.36 2.62 14.66
CA LYS A 63 -5.80 1.42 15.38
C LYS A 63 -6.10 0.28 14.42
N LYS A 64 -5.83 -0.95 14.85
CA LYS A 64 -6.11 -2.15 14.04
C LYS A 64 -7.59 -2.20 13.63
N ALA A 65 -7.82 -2.45 12.35
CA ALA A 65 -9.17 -2.64 11.83
C ALA A 65 -9.72 -4.03 12.18
N PRO A 66 -11.05 -4.19 12.25
CA PRO A 66 -11.67 -5.50 12.44
C PRO A 66 -11.12 -6.54 11.46
N GLY A 67 -10.70 -7.69 11.97
CA GLY A 67 -10.11 -8.79 11.19
C GLY A 67 -8.59 -8.76 11.07
N ASP A 68 -7.88 -7.68 11.41
CA ASP A 68 -6.43 -7.60 11.30
C ASP A 68 -5.68 -8.55 12.25
N ALA A 69 -6.22 -8.79 13.44
CA ALA A 69 -5.54 -9.59 14.47
C ALA A 69 -5.32 -11.06 14.10
N LYS A 70 -6.17 -11.62 13.23
CA LYS A 70 -6.15 -13.04 12.85
C LYS A 70 -5.63 -13.28 11.44
N ALA A 71 -5.45 -12.23 10.64
CA ALA A 71 -5.07 -12.35 9.24
C ALA A 71 -3.55 -12.35 9.06
N LYS A 72 -3.07 -13.21 8.16
CA LYS A 72 -1.69 -13.19 7.67
C LYS A 72 -1.66 -12.54 6.29
N THR A 73 -0.96 -11.43 6.18
CA THR A 73 -0.82 -10.70 4.92
C THR A 73 0.20 -11.37 4.02
N LYS A 74 -0.19 -11.62 2.77
CA LYS A 74 0.74 -12.04 1.73
C LYS A 74 1.54 -10.84 1.23
N GLU A 75 2.82 -11.06 0.95
CA GLU A 75 3.71 -10.07 0.38
C GLU A 75 3.17 -9.52 -0.95
N SER A 76 3.29 -8.21 -1.17
CA SER A 76 2.81 -7.57 -2.40
C SER A 76 3.65 -7.97 -3.62
N LYS A 77 3.03 -7.95 -4.82
CA LYS A 77 3.74 -8.18 -6.09
C LYS A 77 4.88 -7.19 -6.30
N TYR A 78 4.75 -5.97 -5.82
CA TYR A 78 5.80 -4.94 -5.95
C TYR A 78 6.95 -5.15 -4.99
N THR A 79 6.69 -5.64 -3.78
CA THR A 79 7.73 -6.05 -2.84
C THR A 79 8.54 -7.22 -3.40
N LYS A 80 7.87 -8.21 -4.01
CA LYS A 80 8.55 -9.31 -4.71
C LYS A 80 9.45 -8.81 -5.84
N LYS A 81 8.93 -7.93 -6.71
CA LYS A 81 9.72 -7.32 -7.79
C LYS A 81 10.92 -6.51 -7.27
N TYR A 82 10.75 -5.82 -6.15
CA TYR A 82 11.85 -5.10 -5.51
C TYR A 82 12.94 -6.07 -5.05
N LYS A 83 12.57 -7.16 -4.38
CA LYS A 83 13.50 -8.20 -3.93
C LYS A 83 14.23 -8.88 -5.10
N GLU A 84 13.53 -9.17 -6.18
CA GLU A 84 14.13 -9.73 -7.41
C GLU A 84 15.17 -8.80 -8.01
N LYS A 85 14.95 -7.50 -7.96
CA LYS A 85 15.86 -6.51 -8.56
C LYS A 85 17.01 -6.09 -7.65
N PHE A 86 16.78 -5.97 -6.36
CA PHE A 86 17.73 -5.38 -5.40
C PHE A 86 18.13 -6.31 -4.24
N GLY A 87 17.64 -7.55 -4.24
CA GLY A 87 17.82 -8.51 -3.15
C GLY A 87 16.85 -8.37 -1.99
N GLU A 88 17.06 -9.13 -0.92
CA GLU A 88 16.22 -9.12 0.27
C GLU A 88 16.07 -7.70 0.84
N SER A 89 14.81 -7.33 1.14
CA SER A 89 14.56 -6.03 1.73
C SER A 89 14.84 -6.04 3.23
N VAL A 90 15.41 -4.96 3.73
CA VAL A 90 15.70 -4.74 5.15
C VAL A 90 14.43 -4.69 6.02
N GLU A 91 13.26 -4.60 5.39
CA GLU A 91 11.95 -4.50 6.07
C GLU A 91 11.64 -5.65 7.01
N MET A 92 12.20 -6.84 6.72
CA MET A 92 12.03 -8.01 7.58
C MET A 92 13.01 -8.06 8.75
N ILE A 93 14.03 -7.21 8.75
CA ILE A 93 15.16 -7.26 9.70
C ILE A 93 15.13 -6.05 10.64
N THR A 94 14.50 -4.94 10.24
CA THR A 94 14.49 -3.71 11.04
C THR A 94 13.07 -3.20 11.25
N GLU A 95 12.74 -2.91 12.49
CA GLU A 95 11.52 -2.17 12.88
C GLU A 95 11.64 -0.66 12.53
N ASP A 96 12.80 -0.22 12.02
CA ASP A 96 13.10 1.17 11.71
C ASP A 96 12.86 1.48 10.23
N PRO A 97 11.75 2.17 9.89
CA PRO A 97 11.45 2.54 8.51
C PRO A 97 12.50 3.45 7.87
N ASP A 98 13.19 4.29 8.66
CA ASP A 98 14.19 5.21 8.13
C ASP A 98 15.42 4.46 7.57
N LYS A 99 15.88 3.41 8.24
CA LYS A 99 16.97 2.56 7.72
C LYS A 99 16.57 1.85 6.43
N ALA A 100 15.33 1.33 6.37
CA ALA A 100 14.80 0.72 5.17
C ALA A 100 14.75 1.71 4.00
N LEU A 101 14.29 2.94 4.23
CA LEU A 101 14.22 3.99 3.22
C LEU A 101 15.61 4.45 2.75
N GLN A 102 16.59 4.55 3.65
CA GLN A 102 17.99 4.86 3.28
C GLN A 102 18.58 3.80 2.35
N LYS A 103 18.39 2.51 2.67
CA LYS A 103 18.83 1.42 1.79
C LYS A 103 18.15 1.51 0.43
N LYS A 104 16.82 1.68 0.39
CA LYS A 104 16.05 1.79 -0.84
C LYS A 104 16.45 2.99 -1.70
N SER A 105 16.84 4.09 -1.07
CA SER A 105 17.38 5.26 -1.77
C SER A 105 18.72 4.95 -2.44
N LYS A 106 19.63 4.27 -1.75
CA LYS A 106 20.91 3.83 -2.31
C LYS A 106 20.71 2.84 -3.46
N ASP A 107 19.86 1.84 -3.29
CA ASP A 107 19.63 0.79 -4.27
C ASP A 107 18.96 1.32 -5.55
N SER A 108 18.04 2.27 -5.43
CA SER A 108 17.23 2.77 -6.56
C SER A 108 17.74 4.06 -7.20
N GLY A 109 18.65 4.77 -6.54
CA GLY A 109 19.09 6.10 -6.97
C GLY A 109 18.03 7.21 -6.78
N ILE A 110 16.90 6.92 -6.17
CA ILE A 110 15.85 7.91 -5.88
C ILE A 110 16.17 8.58 -4.54
N SER A 111 16.07 9.92 -4.49
CA SER A 111 16.42 10.65 -3.27
C SER A 111 15.60 10.21 -2.05
N LEU A 112 16.25 10.14 -0.90
CA LEU A 112 15.62 9.75 0.36
C LEU A 112 14.42 10.64 0.70
N SER A 113 14.49 11.93 0.41
CA SER A 113 13.39 12.88 0.68
C SER A 113 12.13 12.55 -0.12
N ILE A 114 12.26 12.10 -1.36
CA ILE A 114 11.14 11.63 -2.19
C ILE A 114 10.57 10.33 -1.61
N LEU A 115 11.42 9.36 -1.29
CA LEU A 115 10.96 8.09 -0.73
C LEU A 115 10.27 8.26 0.63
N LYS A 116 10.73 9.17 1.47
CA LYS A 116 10.04 9.54 2.72
C LYS A 116 8.64 10.11 2.48
N GLN A 117 8.47 10.93 1.46
CA GLN A 117 7.15 11.46 1.09
C GLN A 117 6.21 10.36 0.59
N VAL A 118 6.70 9.46 -0.29
CA VAL A 118 5.93 8.28 -0.74
C VAL A 118 5.53 7.41 0.44
N TYR A 119 6.46 7.16 1.36
CA TYR A 119 6.21 6.37 2.58
C TYR A 119 5.11 7.01 3.44
N LYS A 120 5.21 8.31 3.74
CA LYS A 120 4.19 9.04 4.53
C LYS A 120 2.80 8.96 3.88
N ARG A 121 2.71 9.13 2.56
CA ARG A 121 1.45 8.96 1.81
C ARG A 121 0.92 7.54 1.91
N GLY A 122 1.80 6.54 1.92
CA GLY A 122 1.43 5.14 2.11
C GLY A 122 0.88 4.86 3.50
N VAL A 123 1.55 5.35 4.54
CA VAL A 123 1.08 5.25 5.93
C VAL A 123 -0.30 5.91 6.09
N ALA A 124 -0.47 7.14 5.60
CA ALA A 124 -1.76 7.84 5.66
C ALA A 124 -2.88 7.10 4.92
N ALA A 125 -2.59 6.49 3.78
CA ALA A 125 -3.55 5.70 3.02
C ALA A 125 -4.03 4.44 3.76
N TRP A 126 -3.24 3.91 4.69
CA TRP A 126 -3.61 2.73 5.47
C TRP A 126 -4.91 2.91 6.26
N LYS A 127 -5.12 4.08 6.86
CA LYS A 127 -6.33 4.39 7.65
C LYS A 127 -7.62 4.40 6.82
N THR A 128 -7.50 4.59 5.50
CA THR A 128 -8.64 4.64 4.58
C THR A 128 -8.98 3.29 3.98
N GLY A 129 -8.10 2.30 4.12
CA GLY A 129 -8.29 0.94 3.63
C GLY A 129 -6.95 0.22 3.43
N HIS A 130 -6.87 -1.01 3.91
CA HIS A 130 -5.69 -1.85 3.77
C HIS A 130 -6.06 -3.33 3.79
N ARG A 131 -5.13 -4.19 3.35
CA ARG A 131 -5.31 -5.65 3.44
C ARG A 131 -5.32 -6.10 4.90
N PRO A 132 -6.15 -7.10 5.26
CA PRO A 132 -6.19 -7.64 6.61
C PRO A 132 -4.80 -8.07 7.09
N GLY A 133 -4.43 -7.65 8.31
CA GLY A 133 -3.16 -8.00 8.94
C GLY A 133 -1.95 -7.16 8.55
N THR A 134 -2.11 -6.16 7.66
CA THR A 134 -1.02 -5.24 7.29
C THR A 134 -0.90 -4.10 8.31
N THR A 135 0.33 -3.80 8.73
CA THR A 135 0.62 -2.61 9.55
C THR A 135 0.74 -1.35 8.70
N PRO A 136 0.60 -0.13 9.29
CA PRO A 136 0.83 1.11 8.56
C PRO A 136 2.23 1.20 7.95
N GLN A 137 3.26 0.74 8.67
CA GLN A 137 4.65 0.72 8.20
C GLN A 137 4.83 -0.22 6.99
N GLN A 138 4.30 -1.42 7.07
CA GLN A 138 4.32 -2.36 5.93
C GLN A 138 3.61 -1.79 4.71
N TRP A 139 2.48 -1.10 4.91
CA TRP A 139 1.73 -0.47 3.83
C TRP A 139 2.51 0.68 3.19
N GLY A 140 3.16 1.51 4.00
CA GLY A 140 4.03 2.58 3.55
C GLY A 140 5.22 2.06 2.73
N LEU A 141 5.91 1.04 3.22
CA LEU A 141 7.05 0.43 2.53
C LEU A 141 6.63 -0.31 1.25
N ALA A 142 5.47 -0.98 1.24
CA ALA A 142 4.94 -1.59 0.01
C ALA A 142 4.64 -0.55 -1.08
N ARG A 143 4.16 0.63 -0.70
CA ARG A 143 3.97 1.75 -1.63
C ARG A 143 5.31 2.28 -2.17
N VAL A 144 6.33 2.39 -1.32
CA VAL A 144 7.69 2.76 -1.75
C VAL A 144 8.24 1.74 -2.75
N ASN A 145 8.08 0.45 -2.49
CA ASN A 145 8.48 -0.60 -3.42
C ASN A 145 7.76 -0.47 -4.76
N SER A 146 6.45 -0.23 -4.75
CA SER A 146 5.68 0.03 -5.96
C SER A 146 6.20 1.24 -6.74
N PHE A 147 6.53 2.32 -6.04
CA PHE A 147 7.10 3.52 -6.65
C PHE A 147 8.46 3.25 -7.31
N ILE A 148 9.36 2.53 -6.64
CA ILE A 148 10.70 2.21 -7.14
C ILE A 148 10.65 1.30 -8.38
N VAL A 149 9.84 0.26 -8.38
CA VAL A 149 9.77 -0.72 -9.48
C VAL A 149 8.81 -0.34 -10.62
N GLY A 150 8.29 0.87 -10.63
CA GLY A 150 7.43 1.37 -11.70
C GLY A 150 5.97 0.93 -11.61
N GLY A 151 5.47 0.70 -10.40
CA GLY A 151 4.07 0.38 -10.17
C GLY A 151 3.12 1.56 -10.42
N LYS A 152 1.83 1.29 -10.37
CA LYS A 152 0.76 2.25 -10.70
C LYS A 152 0.83 3.56 -9.91
N THR A 153 1.30 3.54 -8.67
CA THR A 153 1.43 4.75 -7.84
C THR A 153 2.31 5.83 -8.48
N ARG A 154 3.36 5.41 -9.23
CA ARG A 154 4.26 6.31 -9.94
C ARG A 154 3.56 7.18 -11.00
N THR A 155 2.50 6.70 -11.59
CA THR A 155 1.73 7.38 -12.64
C THR A 155 0.40 7.96 -12.16
N THR A 156 0.02 7.68 -10.91
CA THR A 156 -1.23 8.15 -10.30
C THR A 156 -0.95 8.99 -9.06
N ALA A 157 -1.09 8.40 -7.89
CA ALA A 157 -1.05 9.11 -6.61
C ALA A 157 0.32 9.75 -6.25
N ASP A 158 1.42 9.27 -6.83
CA ASP A 158 2.77 9.78 -6.61
C ASP A 158 3.42 10.33 -7.91
N ALA A 159 2.61 10.65 -8.91
CA ALA A 159 3.10 11.13 -10.21
C ALA A 159 3.87 12.46 -10.08
N ASP A 160 3.48 13.33 -9.16
CA ASP A 160 4.17 14.57 -8.83
C ASP A 160 5.59 14.33 -8.31
N LEU A 161 5.75 13.35 -7.41
CA LEU A 161 7.04 12.96 -6.84
C LEU A 161 7.94 12.29 -7.89
N TRP A 162 7.35 11.53 -8.81
CA TRP A 162 8.09 10.95 -9.92
C TRP A 162 8.60 12.01 -10.91
N LYS A 163 7.78 13.00 -11.24
CA LYS A 163 8.19 14.15 -12.06
C LYS A 163 9.33 14.91 -11.39
N LYS A 164 9.24 15.14 -10.08
CA LYS A 164 10.29 15.79 -9.29
C LYS A 164 11.61 15.01 -9.30
N HIS A 165 11.55 13.69 -9.27
CA HIS A 165 12.75 12.85 -9.40
C HIS A 165 13.39 12.96 -10.79
N LYS A 166 12.58 12.97 -11.85
CA LYS A 166 13.09 13.08 -13.25
C LYS A 166 13.61 14.45 -13.63
N GLY A 167 13.17 15.48 -12.95
CA GLY A 167 13.57 16.88 -13.23
C GLY A 167 14.89 17.32 -12.58
N LYS A 168 15.62 16.39 -11.97
CA LYS A 168 16.94 16.64 -11.35
C LYS A 168 18.08 16.30 -12.29
#